data_218f5c38531549cabe4332afc97d4821
#
_entry.id   218f5c38531549cabe4332afc97d4821
#
_cell.length_a   1.000
_cell.length_b   1.000
_cell.length_c   1.000
_cell.angle_alpha   90.00
_cell.angle_beta   90.00
_cell.angle_gamma   90.00
#
_symmetry.space_group_name_H-M   'P 1'
#
loop_
_entity.id
_entity.type
_entity.pdbx_description
1 polymer ?
#
loop_
_entity_poly.entity_id
_entity_poly.type
_entity_poly.pdbx_seq_one_letter_code
_entity_poly.pdbx_strand_id
1 'polypeptide(L)'
;KGLAFQIVEEGGLLVTEYGTDFKSPMELSSRYKERDRLQALFCDTIVLAASYAQNSAERWKLLGQKLDSGARLAMSYAKDYNIPRAVMYDEHIDKSNPMFDLNRDLIKEQQDITIITQNNVCETVAKILYKQPTVKSTTTSHQASLFG
;
A
#
# COMPACT_ATOMS: atom_id res chain seq x y z
N LYS A 1 -29.20 9.28 2.05
CA LYS A 1 -27.96 9.50 2.80
C LYS A 1 -26.79 9.01 1.95
N GLY A 2 -25.70 9.78 1.88
CA GLY A 2 -24.53 9.37 1.06
C GLY A 2 -23.71 8.28 1.74
N LEU A 3 -22.86 7.58 0.95
CA LEU A 3 -21.99 6.49 1.42
C LEU A 3 -21.12 6.88 2.63
N ALA A 4 -20.55 8.08 2.62
CA ALA A 4 -19.74 8.60 3.73
C ALA A 4 -20.50 8.60 5.06
N PHE A 5 -21.78 8.99 5.04
CA PHE A 5 -22.64 8.99 6.22
C PHE A 5 -22.89 7.56 6.73
N GLN A 6 -23.14 6.62 5.83
CA GLN A 6 -23.35 5.21 6.20
C GLN A 6 -22.10 4.59 6.84
N ILE A 7 -20.91 4.86 6.29
CA ILE A 7 -19.63 4.39 6.87
C ILE A 7 -19.50 4.84 8.32
N VAL A 8 -19.78 6.11 8.61
CA VAL A 8 -19.65 6.65 9.97
C VAL A 8 -20.74 6.10 10.90
N GLU A 9 -21.99 5.98 10.44
CA GLU A 9 -23.08 5.40 11.23
C GLU A 9 -22.83 3.93 11.61
N GLU A 10 -22.14 3.18 10.75
CA GLU A 10 -21.75 1.79 11.00
C GLU A 10 -20.43 1.64 11.79
N GLY A 11 -19.92 2.73 12.35
CA GLY A 11 -18.70 2.75 13.19
C GLY A 11 -17.39 2.78 12.39
N GLY A 12 -17.45 3.03 11.08
CA GLY A 12 -16.28 3.24 10.24
C GLY A 12 -15.66 4.64 10.42
N LEU A 13 -14.45 4.80 9.91
CA LEU A 13 -13.67 6.03 9.97
C LEU A 13 -13.39 6.57 8.56
N LEU A 14 -13.56 7.85 8.38
CA LEU A 14 -13.14 8.58 7.20
C LEU A 14 -11.94 9.46 7.55
N VAL A 15 -10.83 9.29 6.83
CA VAL A 15 -9.60 10.06 7.03
C VAL A 15 -9.31 10.86 5.77
N THR A 16 -9.06 12.16 5.93
CA THR A 16 -8.62 13.03 4.85
C THR A 16 -7.65 14.08 5.37
N GLU A 17 -6.68 14.44 4.56
CA GLU A 17 -5.73 15.53 4.84
C GLU A 17 -6.15 16.83 4.16
N TYR A 18 -7.13 16.77 3.26
CA TYR A 18 -7.55 17.89 2.44
C TYR A 18 -9.04 18.17 2.60
N GLY A 19 -9.38 19.46 2.56
CA GLY A 19 -10.77 19.87 2.39
C GLY A 19 -11.30 19.53 0.99
N THR A 20 -12.58 19.77 0.77
CA THR A 20 -13.26 19.49 -0.50
C THR A 20 -12.83 20.42 -1.64
N ASP A 21 -12.27 21.58 -1.30
CA ASP A 21 -11.93 22.61 -2.28
C ASP A 21 -10.57 22.34 -2.94
N PHE A 22 -10.51 22.43 -4.24
CA PHE A 22 -9.29 22.39 -5.04
C PHE A 22 -9.34 23.45 -6.14
N LYS A 23 -8.18 24.07 -6.41
CA LYS A 23 -8.08 25.19 -7.36
C LYS A 23 -7.96 24.76 -8.82
N SER A 24 -7.50 23.52 -9.05
CA SER A 24 -7.30 23.02 -10.41
C SER A 24 -7.32 21.48 -10.46
N PRO A 25 -7.60 20.88 -11.64
CA PRO A 25 -7.48 19.42 -11.85
C PRO A 25 -6.07 18.88 -11.56
N MET A 26 -5.04 19.70 -11.77
CA MET A 26 -3.64 19.33 -11.48
C MET A 26 -3.41 19.20 -9.99
N GLU A 27 -3.92 20.13 -9.18
CA GLU A 27 -3.87 20.05 -7.72
C GLU A 27 -4.61 18.81 -7.21
N LEU A 28 -5.79 18.53 -7.75
CA LEU A 28 -6.54 17.33 -7.39
C LEU A 28 -5.74 16.05 -7.71
N SER A 29 -5.09 15.98 -8.87
CA SER A 29 -4.24 14.86 -9.25
C SER A 29 -3.03 14.70 -8.33
N SER A 30 -2.41 15.82 -7.87
CA SER A 30 -1.32 15.79 -6.90
C SER A 30 -1.81 15.24 -5.56
N ARG A 31 -2.95 15.71 -5.07
CA ARG A 31 -3.56 15.23 -3.83
C ARG A 31 -3.84 13.73 -3.84
N TYR A 32 -4.26 13.17 -4.98
CA TYR A 32 -4.44 11.72 -5.11
C TYR A 32 -3.13 10.95 -4.97
N LYS A 33 -2.04 11.44 -5.55
CA LYS A 33 -0.72 10.83 -5.42
C LYS A 33 -0.18 10.92 -3.99
N GLU A 34 -0.36 12.06 -3.34
CA GLU A 34 0.04 12.26 -1.96
C GLU A 34 -0.75 11.38 -0.99
N ARG A 35 -2.05 11.19 -1.24
CA ARG A 35 -2.90 10.30 -0.45
C ARG A 35 -2.42 8.86 -0.47
N ASP A 36 -1.78 8.40 -1.54
CA ASP A 36 -1.32 7.01 -1.64
C ASP A 36 -0.31 6.64 -0.54
N ARG A 37 0.41 7.63 0.05
CA ARG A 37 1.25 7.39 1.22
C ARG A 37 0.46 6.97 2.47
N LEU A 38 -0.78 7.43 2.61
CA LEU A 38 -1.62 7.07 3.75
C LEU A 38 -1.95 5.58 3.75
N GLN A 39 -2.06 4.95 2.58
CA GLN A 39 -2.27 3.50 2.48
C GLN A 39 -1.12 2.74 3.16
N ALA A 40 0.12 3.22 3.01
CA ALA A 40 1.26 2.63 3.69
C ALA A 40 1.30 2.99 5.18
N LEU A 41 1.01 4.25 5.56
CA LEU A 41 1.12 4.72 6.94
C LEU A 41 0.09 4.10 7.89
N PHE A 42 -1.10 3.74 7.38
CA PHE A 42 -2.18 3.19 8.20
C PHE A 42 -2.27 1.66 8.15
N CYS A 43 -1.21 0.97 7.71
CA CYS A 43 -1.20 -0.49 7.68
C CYS A 43 0.07 -1.07 8.31
N ASP A 44 -0.05 -2.25 8.89
CA ASP A 44 1.08 -3.01 9.39
C ASP A 44 1.85 -3.75 8.28
N THR A 45 1.20 -3.97 7.17
CA THR A 45 1.76 -4.59 5.96
C THR A 45 0.93 -4.19 4.75
N ILE A 46 1.58 -3.84 3.65
CA ILE A 46 0.90 -3.58 2.38
C ILE A 46 1.03 -4.80 1.45
N VAL A 47 -0.08 -5.20 0.85
CA VAL A 47 -0.12 -6.35 -0.07
C VAL A 47 -0.56 -5.87 -1.45
N LEU A 48 0.28 -6.10 -2.45
CA LEU A 48 -0.05 -5.86 -3.84
C LEU A 48 -0.71 -7.11 -4.44
N ALA A 49 -1.99 -7.04 -4.75
CA ALA A 49 -2.70 -8.14 -5.39
C ALA A 49 -2.24 -8.30 -6.85
N ALA A 50 -2.49 -7.30 -7.68
CA ALA A 50 -2.03 -7.25 -9.07
C ALA A 50 -1.99 -5.79 -9.54
N SER A 51 -0.96 -5.42 -10.29
CA SER A 51 -0.90 -4.12 -10.94
C SER A 51 0.02 -4.13 -12.16
N TYR A 52 -0.31 -3.29 -13.11
CA TYR A 52 0.57 -2.97 -14.23
C TYR A 52 1.77 -2.15 -13.73
N ALA A 53 2.94 -2.37 -14.32
CA ALA A 53 4.09 -1.48 -14.17
C ALA A 53 3.94 -0.25 -15.09
N GLN A 54 4.76 0.77 -14.85
CA GLN A 54 4.70 2.03 -15.59
C GLN A 54 4.86 1.85 -17.12
N ASN A 55 5.66 0.88 -17.55
CA ASN A 55 5.97 0.57 -18.94
C ASN A 55 5.22 -0.66 -19.48
N SER A 56 4.21 -1.16 -18.79
CA SER A 56 3.45 -2.34 -19.21
C SER A 56 2.80 -2.17 -20.58
N ALA A 57 2.30 -0.99 -20.90
CA ALA A 57 1.69 -0.73 -22.19
C ALA A 57 2.68 -0.94 -23.37
N GLU A 58 3.91 -0.50 -23.24
CA GLU A 58 4.97 -0.72 -24.22
C GLU A 58 5.43 -2.18 -24.25
N ARG A 59 5.69 -2.75 -23.08
CA ARG A 59 6.16 -4.12 -22.90
C ARG A 59 5.23 -5.15 -23.55
N TRP A 60 3.92 -4.91 -23.43
CA TRP A 60 2.89 -5.83 -23.93
C TRP A 60 2.20 -5.33 -25.21
N LYS A 61 2.70 -4.25 -25.82
CA LYS A 61 2.14 -3.66 -27.05
C LYS A 61 0.65 -3.28 -26.91
N LEU A 62 0.25 -2.83 -25.74
CA LEU A 62 -1.09 -2.36 -25.42
C LEU A 62 -1.21 -0.86 -25.72
N LEU A 63 -1.11 -0.51 -26.99
CA LEU A 63 -1.07 0.88 -27.46
C LEU A 63 -2.32 1.66 -27.04
N GLY A 64 -2.09 2.89 -26.57
CA GLY A 64 -3.17 3.82 -26.21
C GLY A 64 -3.77 3.61 -24.81
N GLN A 65 -3.32 2.63 -24.06
CA GLN A 65 -3.77 2.41 -22.68
C GLN A 65 -2.82 3.07 -21.68
N LYS A 66 -3.37 3.86 -20.77
CA LYS A 66 -2.64 4.39 -19.61
C LYS A 66 -2.82 3.42 -18.46
N LEU A 67 -1.85 2.53 -18.25
CA LEU A 67 -1.93 1.43 -17.31
C LEU A 67 -1.26 1.71 -15.96
N ASP A 68 -0.65 2.89 -15.78
CA ASP A 68 -0.02 3.28 -14.50
C ASP A 68 -1.08 3.44 -13.41
N SER A 69 -0.83 2.86 -12.24
CA SER A 69 -1.72 2.91 -11.09
C SER A 69 -1.04 3.47 -9.85
N GLY A 70 -1.82 3.99 -8.90
CA GLY A 70 -1.34 4.44 -7.58
C GLY A 70 -0.67 3.35 -6.75
N ALA A 71 -0.89 2.07 -7.08
CA ALA A 71 -0.31 0.95 -6.35
C ALA A 71 1.23 1.00 -6.29
N ARG A 72 1.89 1.43 -7.36
CA ARG A 72 3.34 1.61 -7.37
C ARG A 72 3.81 2.66 -6.36
N LEU A 73 3.08 3.76 -6.24
CA LEU A 73 3.39 4.81 -5.27
C LEU A 73 3.19 4.33 -3.84
N ALA A 74 2.09 3.65 -3.55
CA ALA A 74 1.83 3.07 -2.23
C ALA A 74 2.92 2.06 -1.83
N MET A 75 3.35 1.19 -2.74
CA MET A 75 4.45 0.25 -2.51
C MET A 75 5.80 0.96 -2.30
N SER A 76 6.06 2.08 -2.99
CA SER A 76 7.26 2.91 -2.79
C SER A 76 7.24 3.56 -1.41
N TYR A 77 6.14 4.19 -1.02
CA TYR A 77 6.01 4.79 0.31
C TYR A 77 6.16 3.75 1.43
N ALA A 78 5.62 2.55 1.26
CA ALA A 78 5.82 1.48 2.23
C ALA A 78 7.31 1.12 2.39
N LYS A 79 8.08 1.12 1.31
CA LYS A 79 9.54 0.96 1.36
C LYS A 79 10.20 2.08 2.16
N ASP A 80 9.87 3.32 1.84
CA ASP A 80 10.47 4.51 2.46
C ASP A 80 10.17 4.58 3.96
N TYR A 81 9.00 4.10 4.36
CA TYR A 81 8.57 4.04 5.77
C TYR A 81 8.92 2.74 6.49
N ASN A 82 9.65 1.82 5.84
CA ASN A 82 9.99 0.48 6.37
C ASN A 82 8.75 -0.36 6.76
N ILE A 83 7.63 -0.17 6.09
CA ILE A 83 6.43 -0.99 6.25
C ILE A 83 6.64 -2.30 5.48
N PRO A 84 6.39 -3.46 6.08
CA PRO A 84 6.50 -4.75 5.41
C PRO A 84 5.63 -4.81 4.16
N ARG A 85 6.19 -5.41 3.09
CA ARG A 85 5.55 -5.47 1.78
C ARG A 85 5.41 -6.91 1.32
N ALA A 86 4.26 -7.22 0.74
CA ALA A 86 4.01 -8.50 0.11
C ALA A 86 3.40 -8.32 -1.28
N VAL A 87 3.55 -9.31 -2.13
CA VAL A 87 2.92 -9.38 -3.44
C VAL A 87 2.24 -10.72 -3.62
N MET A 88 1.06 -10.73 -4.20
CA MET A 88 0.44 -11.96 -4.67
C MET A 88 1.02 -12.31 -6.05
N TYR A 89 1.63 -13.47 -6.19
CA TYR A 89 2.22 -13.90 -7.46
C TYR A 89 2.48 -15.40 -7.50
N ASP A 90 1.99 -16.05 -8.54
CA ASP A 90 2.31 -17.43 -8.85
C ASP A 90 2.97 -17.49 -10.24
N GLU A 91 4.22 -17.92 -10.30
CA GLU A 91 4.99 -17.96 -11.55
C GLU A 91 4.37 -18.85 -12.62
N HIS A 92 3.67 -19.90 -12.23
CA HIS A 92 3.04 -20.83 -13.17
C HIS A 92 1.80 -20.23 -13.85
N ILE A 93 1.10 -19.34 -13.15
CA ILE A 93 -0.18 -18.78 -13.61
C ILE A 93 0.01 -17.36 -14.13
N ASP A 94 0.78 -16.53 -13.40
CA ASP A 94 0.80 -15.07 -13.58
C ASP A 94 1.92 -14.58 -14.50
N LYS A 95 2.86 -15.45 -14.87
CA LYS A 95 4.05 -15.11 -15.67
C LYS A 95 3.74 -14.38 -16.97
N SER A 96 2.68 -14.78 -17.66
CA SER A 96 2.27 -14.22 -18.95
C SER A 96 1.16 -13.19 -18.85
N ASN A 97 0.74 -12.81 -17.63
CA ASN A 97 -0.34 -11.88 -17.43
C ASN A 97 0.22 -10.45 -17.19
N PRO A 98 -0.09 -9.49 -18.09
CA PRO A 98 0.39 -8.10 -17.95
C PRO A 98 -0.04 -7.41 -16.66
N MET A 99 -1.16 -7.81 -16.07
CA MET A 99 -1.63 -7.25 -14.80
C MET A 99 -0.69 -7.51 -13.61
N PHE A 100 0.26 -8.44 -13.75
CA PHE A 100 1.24 -8.76 -12.71
C PHE A 100 2.64 -8.18 -13.00
N ASP A 101 2.77 -7.24 -13.92
CA ASP A 101 4.07 -6.67 -14.26
C ASP A 101 4.75 -5.99 -13.07
N LEU A 102 4.00 -5.19 -12.32
CA LEU A 102 4.55 -4.53 -11.12
C LEU A 102 4.96 -5.56 -10.06
N ASN A 103 4.16 -6.62 -9.88
CA ASN A 103 4.50 -7.70 -8.95
C ASN A 103 5.84 -8.35 -9.33
N ARG A 104 6.03 -8.68 -10.62
CA ARG A 104 7.29 -9.24 -11.14
C ARG A 104 8.46 -8.30 -10.98
N ASP A 105 8.28 -7.02 -11.29
CA ASP A 105 9.33 -6.02 -11.16
C ASP A 105 9.76 -5.88 -9.70
N LEU A 106 8.83 -5.79 -8.76
CA LEU A 106 9.13 -5.72 -7.32
C LEU A 106 9.86 -6.97 -6.82
N ILE A 107 9.46 -8.16 -7.23
CA ILE A 107 10.13 -9.41 -6.87
C ILE A 107 11.59 -9.44 -7.36
N LYS A 108 11.85 -8.94 -8.58
CA LYS A 108 13.19 -8.90 -9.17
C LYS A 108 14.11 -7.86 -8.53
N GLU A 109 13.55 -6.71 -8.21
CA GLU A 109 14.34 -5.54 -7.78
C GLU A 109 14.58 -5.52 -6.27
N GLN A 110 13.80 -6.24 -5.47
CA GLN A 110 13.76 -6.08 -4.03
C GLN A 110 13.77 -7.43 -3.30
N GLN A 111 14.78 -7.62 -2.46
CA GLN A 111 14.96 -8.86 -1.69
C GLN A 111 14.02 -8.99 -0.48
N ASP A 112 13.39 -7.90 -0.06
CA ASP A 112 12.54 -7.81 1.15
C ASP A 112 11.05 -7.97 0.87
N ILE A 113 10.68 -8.42 -0.34
CA ILE A 113 9.29 -8.67 -0.73
C ILE A 113 8.86 -10.08 -0.33
N THR A 114 7.80 -10.17 0.44
CA THR A 114 7.15 -11.45 0.75
C THR A 114 6.24 -11.89 -0.40
N ILE A 115 6.43 -13.09 -0.93
CA ILE A 115 5.60 -13.63 -2.01
C ILE A 115 4.46 -14.47 -1.42
N ILE A 116 3.22 -14.11 -1.76
CA ILE A 116 2.01 -14.84 -1.39
C ILE A 116 1.52 -15.62 -2.60
N THR A 117 1.40 -16.92 -2.45
CA THR A 117 0.84 -17.84 -3.44
C THR A 117 -0.40 -18.52 -2.88
N GLN A 118 -1.18 -19.17 -3.73
CA GLN A 118 -2.31 -19.97 -3.28
C GLN A 118 -1.90 -21.05 -2.25
N ASN A 119 -0.69 -21.61 -2.40
CA ASN A 119 -0.21 -22.69 -1.56
C ASN A 119 0.31 -22.26 -0.19
N ASN A 120 0.74 -21.01 -0.04
CA ASN A 120 1.34 -20.49 1.19
C ASN A 120 0.51 -19.39 1.87
N VAL A 121 -0.64 -19.01 1.32
CA VAL A 121 -1.41 -17.86 1.79
C VAL A 121 -1.73 -17.93 3.28
N CYS A 122 -2.22 -19.06 3.77
CA CYS A 122 -2.60 -19.21 5.18
C CYS A 122 -1.39 -19.02 6.12
N GLU A 123 -0.27 -19.67 5.81
CA GLU A 123 0.95 -19.58 6.59
C GLU A 123 1.55 -18.16 6.53
N THR A 124 1.61 -17.57 5.33
CA THR A 124 2.19 -16.25 5.12
C THR A 124 1.37 -15.15 5.78
N VAL A 125 0.04 -15.20 5.65
CA VAL A 125 -0.86 -14.25 6.33
C VAL A 125 -0.75 -14.40 7.84
N ALA A 126 -0.70 -15.63 8.37
CA ALA A 126 -0.48 -15.84 9.80
C ALA A 126 0.84 -15.21 10.25
N LYS A 127 1.95 -15.41 9.53
CA LYS A 127 3.24 -14.77 9.83
C LYS A 127 3.18 -13.25 9.82
N ILE A 128 2.46 -12.66 8.87
CA ILE A 128 2.25 -11.22 8.78
C ILE A 128 1.48 -10.71 10.01
N LEU A 129 0.36 -11.35 10.35
CA LEU A 129 -0.50 -10.94 11.46
C LEU A 129 0.14 -11.13 12.84
N TYR A 130 0.94 -12.20 13.02
CA TYR A 130 1.60 -12.52 14.30
C TYR A 130 2.98 -11.92 14.44
N LYS A 131 3.55 -11.34 13.40
CA LYS A 131 4.77 -10.53 13.49
C LYS A 131 4.42 -9.16 14.05
N GLN A 132 3.92 -9.13 15.30
CA GLN A 132 3.76 -7.88 16.04
C GLN A 132 5.11 -7.20 16.14
N PRO A 133 5.21 -5.89 15.89
CA PRO A 133 6.40 -5.15 16.21
C PRO A 133 6.64 -5.34 17.70
N THR A 134 7.81 -5.83 18.08
CA THR A 134 8.29 -5.72 19.45
C THR A 134 8.32 -4.22 19.77
N VAL A 135 7.28 -3.74 20.41
CA VAL A 135 7.26 -2.41 21.01
C VAL A 135 8.39 -2.48 22.06
N LYS A 136 9.54 -1.92 21.70
CA LYS A 136 10.55 -1.60 22.70
C LYS A 136 9.88 -0.61 23.64
N SER A 137 9.41 -1.10 24.76
CA SER A 137 8.96 -0.28 25.87
C SER A 137 10.15 0.52 26.36
N THR A 138 10.34 1.70 25.79
CA THR A 138 11.19 2.73 26.37
C THR A 138 10.39 3.29 27.55
N THR A 139 10.53 2.64 28.69
CA THR A 139 10.10 3.18 29.98
C THR A 139 11.03 4.34 30.30
N THR A 140 10.75 5.52 29.75
CA THR A 140 11.36 6.75 30.20
C THR A 140 10.44 7.33 31.25
N SER A 141 10.66 6.94 32.50
CA SER A 141 10.10 7.61 33.65
C SER A 141 10.78 8.97 33.81
N HIS A 142 10.22 9.99 33.18
CA HIS A 142 10.42 11.38 33.55
C HIS A 142 9.08 11.96 34.01
N GLN A 143 8.77 11.68 35.26
CA GLN A 143 7.86 12.51 36.01
C GLN A 143 8.60 13.80 36.35
N ALA A 144 8.46 14.82 35.50
CA ALA A 144 8.78 16.18 35.90
C ALA A 144 7.57 16.72 36.67
N SER A 145 7.79 16.95 37.95
CA SER A 145 6.85 17.67 38.82
C SER A 145 6.63 19.07 38.26
N LEU A 146 5.39 19.37 37.88
CA LEU A 146 4.95 20.66 37.34
C LEU A 146 4.24 21.56 38.40
N PHE A 147 4.65 21.42 39.67
CA PHE A 147 4.23 22.38 40.71
C PHE A 147 5.38 22.56 41.70
N GLY A 148 6.08 23.63 41.54
CA GLY A 148 6.99 24.26 42.47
C GLY A 148 6.86 25.76 42.33
#